data_24e8aa37a4876bce13dd618e35fdf62f
#
_entry.id   24e8aa37a4876bce13dd618e35fdf62f
#
_cell.length_a   1.000
_cell.length_b   1.000
_cell.length_c   1.000
_cell.angle_alpha   90.00
_cell.angle_beta   90.00
_cell.angle_gamma   90.00
#
_symmetry.space_group_name_H-M   'P 1'
#
loop_
_entity.id
_entity.type
_entity.pdbx_description
1 polymer ?
#
loop_
_entity_poly.entity_id
_entity_poly.type
_entity_poly.pdbx_seq_one_letter_code
_entity_poly.pdbx_strand_id
1 'polypeptide(L)'
;MPDAHLTPKRRRPWSHRTRSGVDLALAIPLFLLEIAWLVLDWIFGFGLEVWAAQGDQVRIDAAGLAHIGRVWILLVAVLTLAVLAGVFRARWTVITHLLVALLAGGVLVVARHQWDNSHAPPPGCIRYSANC
;
A
#
# COMPACT_ATOMS: atom_id res chain seq x y z
N MET A 1 -27.62 59.26 16.74
CA MET A 1 -26.57 58.33 16.37
C MET A 1 -27.08 56.93 16.68
N PRO A 2 -27.37 56.07 15.69
CA PRO A 2 -27.87 54.75 15.95
C PRO A 2 -26.74 53.79 16.22
N ASP A 3 -26.85 53.07 17.35
CA ASP A 3 -25.91 52.07 17.81
C ASP A 3 -25.82 50.90 16.81
N ALA A 4 -24.61 50.67 16.29
CA ALA A 4 -24.30 49.52 15.48
C ALA A 4 -24.35 48.28 16.34
N HIS A 5 -25.45 47.52 16.28
CA HIS A 5 -25.58 46.19 16.84
C HIS A 5 -24.55 45.25 16.19
N LEU A 6 -23.41 45.07 16.89
CA LEU A 6 -22.44 44.05 16.58
C LEU A 6 -23.09 42.66 16.77
N THR A 7 -23.61 42.08 15.69
CA THR A 7 -24.06 40.70 15.69
C THR A 7 -22.90 39.79 16.03
N PRO A 8 -22.96 38.98 17.09
CA PRO A 8 -21.89 38.08 17.44
C PRO A 8 -21.69 37.06 16.33
N LYS A 9 -20.52 37.06 15.70
CA LYS A 9 -20.10 36.14 14.65
C LYS A 9 -20.20 34.73 15.19
N ARG A 10 -21.28 34.02 14.85
CA ARG A 10 -21.57 32.64 15.25
C ARG A 10 -20.41 31.75 14.82
N ARG A 11 -19.50 31.42 15.72
CA ARG A 11 -18.42 30.46 15.48
C ARG A 11 -19.08 29.11 15.18
N ARG A 12 -18.90 28.62 13.95
CA ARG A 12 -19.35 27.27 13.57
C ARG A 12 -18.57 26.25 14.41
N PRO A 13 -19.24 25.40 15.21
CA PRO A 13 -18.58 24.50 16.19
C PRO A 13 -17.83 23.32 15.54
N TRP A 14 -17.76 23.24 14.20
CA TRP A 14 -17.25 22.08 13.46
C TRP A 14 -15.96 22.34 12.71
N SER A 15 -15.10 23.25 13.15
CA SER A 15 -13.77 23.45 12.56
C SER A 15 -12.69 22.64 13.28
N HIS A 16 -12.88 21.33 13.44
CA HIS A 16 -11.81 20.41 13.80
C HIS A 16 -10.93 20.11 12.55
N ARG A 17 -10.32 21.18 12.03
CA ARG A 17 -9.24 21.04 11.06
C ARG A 17 -7.99 20.71 11.88
N THR A 18 -7.48 19.48 11.75
CA THR A 18 -6.17 19.11 12.33
C THR A 18 -5.14 20.16 11.95
N ARG A 19 -4.39 20.65 12.94
CA ARG A 19 -3.31 21.60 12.68
C ARG A 19 -2.34 20.95 11.72
N SER A 20 -1.99 21.60 10.62
CA SER A 20 -1.11 21.05 9.57
C SER A 20 0.21 20.48 10.11
N GLY A 21 0.71 20.99 11.24
CA GLY A 21 1.91 20.46 11.90
C GLY A 21 1.71 19.08 12.53
N VAL A 22 0.54 18.83 13.12
CA VAL A 22 0.21 17.51 13.72
C VAL A 22 -0.02 16.48 12.62
N ASP A 23 -0.69 16.87 11.54
CA ASP A 23 -0.91 16.01 10.37
C ASP A 23 0.41 15.56 9.73
N LEU A 24 1.35 16.50 9.53
CA LEU A 24 2.66 16.20 8.98
C LEU A 24 3.53 15.35 9.94
N ALA A 25 3.46 15.61 11.24
CA ALA A 25 4.19 14.86 12.26
C ALA A 25 3.74 13.39 12.36
N LEU A 26 2.49 13.08 12.00
CA LEU A 26 1.99 11.71 11.90
C LEU A 26 2.24 11.10 10.52
N ALA A 27 2.11 11.87 9.44
CA ALA A 27 2.28 11.39 8.08
C ALA A 27 3.70 10.88 7.81
N ILE A 28 4.73 11.58 8.29
CA ILE A 28 6.14 11.21 8.05
C ILE A 28 6.50 9.86 8.67
N PRO A 29 6.30 9.61 9.98
CA PRO A 29 6.67 8.33 10.58
C PRO A 29 5.85 7.16 10.01
N LEU A 30 4.57 7.34 9.71
CA LEU A 30 3.75 6.31 9.08
C LEU A 30 4.26 5.97 7.68
N PHE A 31 4.55 6.98 6.87
CA PHE A 31 5.15 6.78 5.55
C PHE A 31 6.47 6.00 5.62
N LEU A 32 7.37 6.39 6.53
CA LEU A 32 8.65 5.71 6.72
C LEU A 32 8.46 4.25 7.17
N LEU A 33 7.49 4.00 8.04
CA LEU A 33 7.16 2.65 8.51
C LEU A 33 6.65 1.77 7.35
N GLU A 34 5.78 2.30 6.51
CA GLU A 34 5.21 1.59 5.35
C GLU A 34 6.29 1.27 4.30
N ILE A 35 7.15 2.25 3.99
CA ILE A 35 8.28 2.02 3.06
C ILE A 35 9.28 1.03 3.66
N ALA A 36 9.61 1.16 4.95
CA ALA A 36 10.50 0.21 5.63
C ALA A 36 9.91 -1.21 5.59
N TRP A 37 8.61 -1.36 5.80
CA TRP A 37 7.94 -2.65 5.69
C TRP A 37 8.08 -3.26 4.29
N LEU A 38 7.83 -2.49 3.22
CA LEU A 38 8.00 -2.96 1.84
C LEU A 38 9.42 -3.42 1.55
N VAL A 39 10.41 -2.63 2.00
CA VAL A 39 11.83 -2.95 1.79
C VAL A 39 12.24 -4.19 2.59
N LEU A 40 11.81 -4.29 3.84
CA LEU A 40 12.11 -5.45 4.70
C LEU A 40 11.43 -6.72 4.18
N ASP A 41 10.18 -6.64 3.74
CA ASP A 41 9.49 -7.79 3.16
C ASP A 41 10.17 -8.24 1.86
N TRP A 42 10.62 -7.31 1.01
CA TRP A 42 11.32 -7.65 -0.21
C TRP A 42 12.68 -8.31 0.06
N ILE A 43 13.46 -7.81 1.02
CA ILE A 43 14.79 -8.34 1.35
C ILE A 43 14.68 -9.64 2.16
N PHE A 44 13.95 -9.61 3.27
CA PHE A 44 13.90 -10.70 4.25
C PHE A 44 12.75 -11.67 3.99
N GLY A 45 11.58 -11.16 3.62
CA GLY A 45 10.41 -11.99 3.39
C GLY A 45 10.42 -12.72 2.04
N PHE A 46 11.06 -12.16 1.02
CA PHE A 46 11.15 -12.76 -0.31
C PHE A 46 12.59 -13.13 -0.66
N GLY A 47 13.52 -12.19 -0.60
CA GLY A 47 14.90 -12.38 -1.05
C GLY A 47 15.64 -13.49 -0.32
N LEU A 48 15.59 -13.52 1.01
CA LEU A 48 16.22 -14.58 1.80
C LEU A 48 15.57 -15.94 1.59
N GLU A 49 14.25 -16.00 1.44
CA GLU A 49 13.53 -17.24 1.18
C GLU A 49 13.92 -17.85 -0.17
N VAL A 50 14.00 -17.01 -1.22
CA VAL A 50 14.47 -17.43 -2.56
C VAL A 50 15.92 -17.90 -2.50
N TRP A 51 16.79 -17.17 -1.79
CA TRP A 51 18.18 -17.56 -1.62
C TRP A 51 18.32 -18.89 -0.86
N ALA A 52 17.55 -19.08 0.21
CA ALA A 52 17.55 -20.32 1.01
C ALA A 52 16.96 -21.52 0.27
N ALA A 53 16.14 -21.29 -0.75
CA ALA A 53 15.54 -22.35 -1.56
C ALA A 53 16.57 -23.06 -2.47
N GLN A 54 17.75 -22.44 -2.73
CA GLN A 54 18.86 -23.04 -3.50
C GLN A 54 18.43 -23.69 -4.84
N GLY A 55 17.44 -23.07 -5.52
CA GLY A 55 16.91 -23.55 -6.80
C GLY A 55 15.73 -24.53 -6.69
N ASP A 56 15.25 -24.83 -5.49
CA ASP A 56 13.98 -25.55 -5.32
C ASP A 56 12.80 -24.68 -5.78
N GLN A 57 12.25 -24.98 -6.95
CA GLN A 57 11.20 -24.19 -7.58
C GLN A 57 9.93 -24.14 -6.74
N VAL A 58 9.57 -25.21 -6.05
CA VAL A 58 8.36 -25.25 -5.20
C VAL A 58 8.47 -24.26 -4.04
N ARG A 59 9.66 -24.15 -3.45
CA ARG A 59 9.92 -23.20 -2.36
C ARG A 59 9.96 -21.76 -2.87
N ILE A 60 10.55 -21.52 -4.04
CA ILE A 60 10.58 -20.20 -4.70
C ILE A 60 9.16 -19.72 -4.99
N ASP A 61 8.32 -20.60 -5.54
CA ASP A 61 6.93 -20.30 -5.86
C ASP A 61 6.12 -20.00 -4.58
N ALA A 62 6.32 -20.79 -3.53
CA ALA A 62 5.68 -20.54 -2.24
C ALA A 62 6.08 -19.17 -1.64
N ALA A 63 7.37 -18.81 -1.71
CA ALA A 63 7.87 -17.51 -1.26
C ALA A 63 7.25 -16.36 -2.07
N GLY A 64 7.14 -16.53 -3.40
CA GLY A 64 6.49 -15.56 -4.30
C GLY A 64 5.03 -15.32 -3.96
N LEU A 65 4.25 -16.37 -3.75
CA LEU A 65 2.85 -16.26 -3.33
C LEU A 65 2.70 -15.60 -1.97
N ALA A 66 3.56 -15.95 -1.01
CA ALA A 66 3.56 -15.32 0.31
C ALA A 66 3.88 -13.81 0.23
N HIS A 67 4.85 -13.41 -0.60
CA HIS A 67 5.18 -12.01 -0.85
C HIS A 67 3.97 -11.26 -1.45
N ILE A 68 3.35 -11.78 -2.50
CA ILE A 68 2.14 -11.21 -3.10
C ILE A 68 1.04 -11.02 -2.04
N GLY A 69 0.83 -12.01 -1.17
CA GLY A 69 -0.15 -11.94 -0.08
C GLY A 69 0.16 -10.83 0.92
N ARG A 70 1.42 -10.68 1.35
CA ARG A 70 1.84 -9.63 2.30
C ARG A 70 1.70 -8.24 1.70
N VAL A 71 2.09 -8.04 0.43
CA VAL A 71 1.93 -6.76 -0.28
C VAL A 71 0.44 -6.41 -0.44
N TRP A 72 -0.41 -7.39 -0.70
CA TRP A 72 -1.86 -7.19 -0.76
C TRP A 72 -2.44 -6.72 0.57
N ILE A 73 -2.05 -7.35 1.69
CA ILE A 73 -2.48 -6.94 3.03
C ILE A 73 -2.03 -5.50 3.33
N LEU A 74 -0.78 -5.15 3.01
CA LEU A 74 -0.28 -3.79 3.17
C LEU A 74 -1.10 -2.79 2.35
N LEU A 75 -1.38 -3.11 1.09
CA LEU A 75 -2.18 -2.23 0.21
C LEU A 75 -3.56 -1.95 0.81
N VAL A 76 -4.25 -2.99 1.30
CA VAL A 76 -5.56 -2.82 1.96
C VAL A 76 -5.45 -1.98 3.22
N ALA A 77 -4.43 -2.21 4.06
CA ALA A 77 -4.19 -1.44 5.28
C ALA A 77 -3.95 0.04 4.98
N VAL A 78 -3.07 0.35 4.01
CA VAL A 78 -2.74 1.72 3.60
C VAL A 78 -3.96 2.44 3.02
N LEU A 79 -4.76 1.78 2.18
CA LEU A 79 -6.01 2.36 1.65
C LEU A 79 -7.02 2.63 2.77
N THR A 80 -7.14 1.74 3.74
CA THR A 80 -8.00 1.94 4.91
C THR A 80 -7.56 3.16 5.72
N LEU A 81 -6.25 3.32 5.97
CA LEU A 81 -5.68 4.48 6.64
C LEU A 81 -5.89 5.77 5.84
N ALA A 82 -5.77 5.73 4.51
CA ALA A 82 -6.05 6.88 3.65
C ALA A 82 -7.51 7.34 3.76
N VAL A 83 -8.46 6.40 3.79
CA VAL A 83 -9.90 6.69 3.98
C VAL A 83 -10.15 7.31 5.35
N LEU A 84 -9.60 6.72 6.42
CA LEU A 84 -9.72 7.27 7.77
C LEU A 84 -9.12 8.67 7.87
N ALA A 85 -7.92 8.89 7.32
CA ALA A 85 -7.29 10.20 7.27
C ALA A 85 -8.14 11.22 6.49
N GLY A 86 -8.81 10.77 5.41
CA GLY A 86 -9.76 11.59 4.65
C GLY A 86 -10.96 12.05 5.48
N VAL A 87 -11.52 11.17 6.31
CA VAL A 87 -12.61 11.51 7.25
C VAL A 87 -12.16 12.59 8.25
N PHE A 88 -10.94 12.48 8.77
CA PHE A 88 -10.35 13.48 9.69
C PHE A 88 -9.78 14.73 8.98
N ARG A 89 -9.92 14.81 7.66
CA ARG A 89 -9.40 15.92 6.83
C ARG A 89 -7.89 16.14 6.94
N ALA A 90 -7.14 15.10 7.24
CA ALA A 90 -5.69 15.08 7.34
C ALA A 90 -5.06 14.97 5.93
N ARG A 91 -4.89 16.08 5.24
CA ARG A 91 -4.51 16.11 3.80
C ARG A 91 -3.15 15.47 3.53
N TRP A 92 -2.15 15.75 4.36
CA TRP A 92 -0.80 15.21 4.18
C TRP A 92 -0.76 13.70 4.40
N THR A 93 -1.46 13.23 5.43
CA THR A 93 -1.61 11.79 5.70
C THR A 93 -2.30 11.08 4.53
N VAL A 94 -3.35 11.65 3.93
CA VAL A 94 -4.00 11.06 2.74
C VAL A 94 -3.04 10.97 1.56
N ILE A 95 -2.30 12.06 1.27
CA ILE A 95 -1.38 12.09 0.12
C ILE A 95 -0.28 11.05 0.27
N THR A 96 0.34 10.96 1.45
CA THR A 96 1.43 9.98 1.70
C THR A 96 0.94 8.54 1.57
N HIS A 97 -0.23 8.21 2.13
CA HIS A 97 -0.80 6.86 2.02
C HIS A 97 -1.21 6.52 0.58
N LEU A 98 -1.73 7.47 -0.20
CA LEU A 98 -2.00 7.25 -1.63
C LEU A 98 -0.73 7.00 -2.43
N LEU A 99 0.37 7.69 -2.13
CA LEU A 99 1.67 7.41 -2.76
C LEU A 99 2.17 6.00 -2.44
N VAL A 100 2.08 5.57 -1.17
CA VAL A 100 2.45 4.19 -0.79
C VAL A 100 1.51 3.17 -1.44
N ALA A 101 0.21 3.46 -1.53
CA ALA A 101 -0.75 2.59 -2.21
C ALA A 101 -0.42 2.44 -3.71
N LEU A 102 0.01 3.50 -4.38
CA LEU A 102 0.46 3.43 -5.78
C LEU A 102 1.73 2.59 -5.92
N LEU A 103 2.71 2.74 -5.02
CA LEU A 103 3.93 1.93 -5.01
C LEU A 103 3.61 0.45 -4.75
N ALA A 104 2.85 0.15 -3.70
CA ALA A 104 2.45 -1.22 -3.36
C ALA A 104 1.61 -1.86 -4.48
N GLY A 105 0.69 -1.09 -5.07
CA GLY A 105 -0.10 -1.52 -6.22
C GLY A 105 0.76 -1.81 -7.45
N GLY A 106 1.76 -0.97 -7.74
CA GLY A 106 2.74 -1.18 -8.80
C GLY A 106 3.55 -2.46 -8.59
N VAL A 107 4.09 -2.66 -7.37
CA VAL A 107 4.80 -3.89 -6.99
C VAL A 107 3.90 -5.13 -7.19
N LEU A 108 2.65 -5.05 -6.75
CA LEU A 108 1.69 -6.14 -6.88
C LEU A 108 1.39 -6.50 -8.34
N VAL A 109 1.21 -5.49 -9.20
CA VAL A 109 0.97 -5.71 -10.64
C VAL A 109 2.18 -6.37 -11.29
N VAL A 110 3.39 -5.89 -11.01
CA VAL A 110 4.63 -6.46 -11.54
C VAL A 110 4.83 -7.89 -11.05
N ALA A 111 4.65 -8.14 -9.75
CA ALA A 111 4.79 -9.47 -9.15
C ALA A 111 3.78 -10.47 -9.74
N ARG A 112 2.52 -10.07 -9.91
CA ARG A 112 1.50 -10.91 -10.57
C ARG A 112 1.81 -11.16 -12.04
N HIS A 113 2.22 -10.13 -12.77
CA HIS A 113 2.59 -10.30 -14.17
C HIS A 113 3.78 -11.25 -14.36
N GLN A 114 4.79 -11.17 -13.51
CA GLN A 114 5.91 -12.11 -13.49
C GLN A 114 5.45 -13.53 -13.16
N TRP A 115 4.57 -13.67 -12.16
CA TRP A 115 3.98 -14.95 -11.78
C TRP A 115 3.23 -15.60 -12.94
N ASP A 116 2.34 -14.85 -13.59
CA ASP A 116 1.53 -15.34 -14.71
C ASP A 116 2.42 -15.75 -15.89
N ASN A 117 3.48 -14.99 -16.18
CA ASN A 117 4.42 -15.30 -17.26
C ASN A 117 5.27 -16.55 -16.96
N SER A 118 5.68 -16.76 -15.71
CA SER A 118 6.49 -17.92 -15.32
C SER A 118 5.68 -19.22 -15.25
N HIS A 119 4.36 -19.12 -15.06
CA HIS A 119 3.44 -20.27 -15.01
C HIS A 119 2.54 -20.38 -16.24
N ALA A 120 2.79 -19.56 -17.27
CA ALA A 120 2.07 -19.65 -18.54
C ALA A 120 2.38 -21.00 -19.21
N PRO A 121 1.37 -21.71 -19.75
CA PRO A 121 1.62 -22.92 -20.51
C PRO A 121 2.52 -22.61 -21.70
N PRO A 122 3.48 -23.51 -22.06
CA PRO A 122 4.37 -23.29 -23.18
C PRO A 122 3.57 -23.05 -24.46
N PRO A 123 4.03 -22.12 -25.34
CA PRO A 123 3.34 -21.81 -26.59
C PRO A 123 3.23 -23.08 -27.46
N GLY A 124 2.02 -23.45 -27.84
CA GLY A 124 1.72 -24.66 -28.62
C GLY A 124 1.09 -25.80 -27.84
N CYS A 125 0.95 -25.69 -26.51
CA CYS A 125 0.18 -26.67 -25.74
C CYS A 125 -1.31 -26.57 -26.06
N ILE A 126 -1.82 -27.58 -26.80
CA ILE A 126 -3.25 -27.81 -26.96
C ILE A 126 -3.71 -28.67 -25.79
N ARG A 127 -4.85 -28.35 -25.20
CA ARG A 127 -5.43 -28.94 -23.96
C ARG A 127 -5.47 -30.49 -23.89
N TYR A 128 -5.15 -31.17 -24.99
CA TYR A 128 -5.18 -32.62 -25.11
C TYR A 128 -3.86 -33.24 -25.63
N SER A 129 -2.75 -32.47 -25.67
CA SER A 129 -1.47 -33.00 -26.11
C SER A 129 -0.76 -33.66 -24.91
N ALA A 130 -0.34 -34.91 -25.11
CA ALA A 130 0.34 -35.72 -24.09
C ALA A 130 1.72 -35.15 -23.65
N ASN A 131 2.20 -34.10 -24.32
CA ASN A 131 3.50 -33.48 -24.08
C ASN A 131 3.38 -32.11 -23.38
N CYS A 132 2.23 -31.78 -22.84
CA CYS A 132 2.00 -30.62 -21.97
C CYS A 132 1.81 -31.06 -20.54
#